data_66a0e062fe3e6a152a5276c0c08cca0d
#
_entry.id   66a0e062fe3e6a152a5276c0c08cca0d
#
_cell.length_a   1.000
_cell.length_b   1.000
_cell.length_c   1.000
_cell.angle_alpha   90.00
_cell.angle_beta   90.00
_cell.angle_gamma   90.00
#
_symmetry.space_group_name_H-M   'P 1'
#
loop_
_entity.id
_entity.type
_entity.pdbx_description
1 polymer ?
#
loop_
_entity_poly.entity_id
_entity_poly.type
_entity_poly.pdbx_seq_one_letter_code
_entity_poly.pdbx_strand_id
1 'polypeptide(L)'
;MKKILYSVALAACCMGTMTSCSDFLDAEDKSNVSDKQPFATKDGFNTLVNDAYQRLQNIYAAPLFTSCFSAGTDMYTDARNKMNEALNTYETLTPENTDIKNLYTYLYSGIRAANSVSYYAQSAKIDDALKNKLVGEARV
;
A
#
# COMPACT_ATOMS: atom_id res chain seq x y z
N MET A 1 27.32 35.70 -47.52
CA MET A 1 25.85 35.80 -47.30
C MET A 1 25.15 34.44 -47.21
N LYS A 2 25.34 33.50 -48.18
CA LYS A 2 24.68 32.17 -48.14
C LYS A 2 24.98 31.35 -46.87
N LYS A 3 26.23 31.38 -46.38
CA LYS A 3 26.63 30.62 -45.16
C LYS A 3 25.92 31.11 -43.87
N ILE A 4 25.69 32.42 -43.77
CA ILE A 4 24.95 33.02 -42.65
C ILE A 4 23.45 32.61 -42.69
N LEU A 5 22.87 32.52 -43.88
CA LEU A 5 21.50 32.11 -44.07
C LEU A 5 21.28 30.64 -43.61
N TYR A 6 22.24 29.76 -43.92
CA TYR A 6 22.17 28.34 -43.47
C TYR A 6 22.34 28.19 -41.97
N SER A 7 23.19 29.00 -41.32
CA SER A 7 23.37 28.92 -39.87
C SER A 7 22.11 29.44 -39.10
N VAL A 8 21.48 30.48 -39.64
CA VAL A 8 20.21 31.01 -39.05
C VAL A 8 19.06 30.01 -39.22
N ALA A 9 18.95 29.35 -40.39
CA ALA A 9 17.95 28.33 -40.61
C ALA A 9 18.15 27.09 -39.72
N LEU A 10 19.39 26.67 -39.50
CA LEU A 10 19.72 25.56 -38.62
C LEU A 10 19.38 25.88 -37.15
N ALA A 11 19.68 27.09 -36.70
CA ALA A 11 19.35 27.54 -35.34
C ALA A 11 17.83 27.63 -35.11
N ALA A 12 17.06 28.08 -36.12
CA ALA A 12 15.60 28.12 -36.05
C ALA A 12 14.97 26.74 -35.97
N CYS A 13 15.50 25.72 -36.69
CA CYS A 13 15.05 24.33 -36.57
C CYS A 13 15.31 23.73 -35.19
N CYS A 14 16.44 24.04 -34.55
CA CYS A 14 16.77 23.56 -33.22
C CYS A 14 15.88 24.16 -32.12
N MET A 15 15.41 25.41 -32.29
CA MET A 15 14.48 26.03 -31.33
C MET A 15 13.04 25.51 -31.44
N GLY A 16 12.64 24.98 -32.60
CA GLY A 16 11.31 24.42 -32.82
C GLY A 16 11.10 23.03 -32.22
N THR A 17 12.18 22.30 -31.85
CA THR A 17 12.06 20.93 -31.28
C THR A 17 11.99 20.88 -29.78
N MET A 18 11.99 22.02 -29.07
CA MET A 18 11.90 22.10 -27.63
C MET A 18 10.43 22.15 -27.10
N THR A 19 9.44 22.02 -27.98
CA THR A 19 8.07 21.76 -27.51
C THR A 19 8.01 20.30 -27.09
N SER A 20 8.61 20.01 -25.95
CA SER A 20 8.42 18.76 -25.24
C SER A 20 6.92 18.57 -25.02
N CYS A 21 6.39 17.46 -25.48
CA CYS A 21 5.03 17.05 -25.23
C CYS A 21 4.88 16.80 -23.72
N SER A 22 4.56 17.83 -22.95
CA SER A 22 4.19 17.68 -21.53
C SER A 22 3.01 16.72 -21.38
N ASP A 23 2.09 16.74 -22.34
CA ASP A 23 0.93 15.84 -22.43
C ASP A 23 1.29 14.35 -22.58
N PHE A 24 2.47 14.04 -23.14
CA PHE A 24 2.90 12.65 -23.27
C PHE A 24 3.45 12.08 -21.95
N LEU A 25 3.89 12.94 -21.05
CA LEU A 25 4.40 12.55 -19.74
C LEU A 25 3.29 12.58 -18.66
N ASP A 26 2.18 13.22 -18.92
CA ASP A 26 0.94 13.10 -18.12
C ASP A 26 0.20 11.81 -18.53
N ALA A 27 0.80 10.68 -18.17
CA ALA A 27 0.14 9.39 -18.25
C ALA A 27 -1.01 9.38 -17.25
N GLU A 28 -2.20 9.73 -17.73
CA GLU A 28 -3.44 9.47 -17.01
C GLU A 28 -3.57 7.95 -16.85
N ASP A 29 -3.13 7.42 -15.73
CA ASP A 29 -3.19 6.00 -15.44
C ASP A 29 -4.66 5.60 -15.23
N LYS A 30 -5.31 5.22 -16.33
CA LYS A 30 -6.72 4.80 -16.35
C LYS A 30 -6.94 3.43 -15.69
N SER A 31 -5.87 2.71 -15.39
CA SER A 31 -5.92 1.37 -14.80
C SER A 31 -5.71 1.34 -13.29
N ASN A 32 -5.06 2.33 -12.74
CA ASN A 32 -4.95 2.52 -11.30
C ASN A 32 -5.95 3.57 -10.84
N VAL A 33 -6.60 3.31 -9.72
CA VAL A 33 -7.37 4.29 -8.97
C VAL A 33 -6.38 5.36 -8.50
N SER A 34 -5.90 6.17 -9.45
CA SER A 34 -5.01 7.27 -9.23
C SER A 34 -5.84 8.42 -8.69
N ASP A 35 -5.40 8.89 -7.55
CA ASP A 35 -5.80 10.13 -6.92
C ASP A 35 -7.16 10.23 -6.18
N LYS A 36 -7.10 11.05 -5.23
CA LYS A 36 -8.03 11.55 -4.20
C LYS A 36 -9.54 11.53 -4.55
N GLN A 37 -9.92 11.46 -5.82
CA GLN A 37 -11.32 11.54 -6.26
C GLN A 37 -12.16 10.29 -5.95
N PRO A 38 -11.68 9.04 -6.17
CA PRO A 38 -12.50 7.87 -5.87
C PRO A 38 -12.87 7.76 -4.40
N PHE A 39 -11.95 8.16 -3.52
CA PHE A 39 -12.14 8.09 -2.07
C PHE A 39 -12.90 9.30 -1.49
N ALA A 40 -13.22 10.30 -2.31
CA ALA A 40 -14.04 11.43 -1.88
C ALA A 40 -15.52 11.08 -1.76
N THR A 41 -15.96 9.96 -2.37
CA THR A 41 -17.35 9.47 -2.29
C THR A 41 -17.54 8.54 -1.09
N LYS A 42 -18.81 8.37 -0.67
CA LYS A 42 -19.15 7.42 0.41
C LYS A 42 -18.68 6.00 0.11
N ASP A 43 -18.93 5.51 -1.09
CA ASP A 43 -18.60 4.13 -1.47
C ASP A 43 -17.09 3.93 -1.59
N GLY A 44 -16.39 4.90 -2.19
CA GLY A 44 -14.94 4.87 -2.25
C GLY A 44 -14.28 4.94 -0.87
N PHE A 45 -14.81 5.76 0.03
CA PHE A 45 -14.30 5.85 1.39
C PHE A 45 -14.55 4.56 2.20
N ASN A 46 -15.73 3.93 2.04
CA ASN A 46 -16.01 2.61 2.62
C ASN A 46 -15.04 1.54 2.08
N THR A 47 -14.66 1.63 0.80
CA THR A 47 -13.67 0.70 0.21
C THR A 47 -12.30 0.79 0.91
N LEU A 48 -11.85 1.99 1.28
CA LEU A 48 -10.62 2.17 2.07
C LEU A 48 -10.71 1.50 3.44
N VAL A 49 -11.83 1.67 4.14
CA VAL A 49 -12.05 1.04 5.44
C VAL A 49 -12.08 -0.47 5.31
N ASN A 50 -12.77 -1.00 4.29
CA ASN A 50 -12.81 -2.43 4.00
C ASN A 50 -11.42 -2.99 3.66
N ASP A 51 -10.57 -2.24 2.96
CA ASP A 51 -9.18 -2.65 2.70
C ASP A 51 -8.40 -2.78 4.03
N ALA A 52 -8.59 -1.86 4.97
CA ALA A 52 -7.96 -1.95 6.29
C ALA A 52 -8.39 -3.24 7.02
N TYR A 53 -9.69 -3.56 7.03
CA TYR A 53 -10.19 -4.81 7.61
C TYR A 53 -9.66 -6.04 6.88
N GLN A 54 -9.57 -6.01 5.55
CA GLN A 54 -9.06 -7.13 4.76
C GLN A 54 -7.60 -7.46 5.11
N ARG A 55 -6.79 -6.46 5.50
CA ARG A 55 -5.40 -6.70 5.93
C ARG A 55 -5.32 -7.56 7.19
N LEU A 56 -6.29 -7.44 8.10
CA LEU A 56 -6.37 -8.29 9.29
C LEU A 56 -6.59 -9.76 8.93
N GLN A 57 -7.29 -10.05 7.86
CA GLN A 57 -7.52 -11.43 7.42
C GLN A 57 -6.19 -12.16 7.16
N ASN A 58 -5.19 -11.49 6.62
CA ASN A 58 -3.87 -12.09 6.37
C ASN A 58 -3.14 -12.46 7.66
N ILE A 59 -3.41 -11.76 8.76
CA ILE A 59 -2.80 -12.01 10.07
C ILE A 59 -3.51 -13.15 10.77
N TYR A 60 -4.85 -13.12 10.78
CA TYR A 60 -5.67 -14.11 11.49
C TYR A 60 -5.90 -15.39 10.70
N ALA A 61 -5.54 -15.44 9.42
CA ALA A 61 -5.61 -16.67 8.65
C ALA A 61 -4.60 -17.71 9.18
N ALA A 62 -5.06 -18.92 9.46
CA ALA A 62 -4.16 -20.04 9.71
C ALA A 62 -3.37 -20.32 8.41
N PRO A 63 -2.08 -20.66 8.46
CA PRO A 63 -1.29 -21.04 9.63
C PRO A 63 -0.53 -19.90 10.33
N LEU A 64 -0.46 -18.69 9.75
CA LEU A 64 0.38 -17.60 10.27
C LEU A 64 0.03 -17.23 11.72
N PHE A 65 -1.27 -17.13 12.03
CA PHE A 65 -1.73 -16.84 13.40
C PHE A 65 -1.23 -17.92 14.37
N THR A 66 -1.41 -19.18 14.00
CA THR A 66 -0.96 -20.31 14.83
C THR A 66 0.56 -20.31 15.02
N SER A 67 1.33 -20.08 13.94
CA SER A 67 2.78 -20.02 14.00
C SER A 67 3.29 -18.91 14.90
N CYS A 68 2.78 -17.69 14.73
CA CYS A 68 3.33 -16.52 15.40
C CYS A 68 2.77 -16.26 16.79
N PHE A 69 1.56 -16.74 17.09
CA PHE A 69 0.86 -16.42 18.36
C PHE A 69 0.60 -17.64 19.25
N SER A 70 0.75 -18.84 18.73
CA SER A 70 0.47 -20.06 19.50
C SER A 70 1.67 -20.97 19.63
N ALA A 71 2.53 -21.08 18.61
CA ALA A 71 3.74 -21.89 18.69
C ALA A 71 4.68 -21.37 19.78
N GLY A 72 5.39 -22.29 20.45
CA GLY A 72 6.32 -21.95 21.52
C GLY A 72 5.67 -21.55 22.84
N THR A 73 4.35 -21.67 22.95
CA THR A 73 3.65 -21.51 24.24
C THR A 73 3.51 -22.84 24.96
N ASP A 74 3.18 -22.80 26.26
CA ASP A 74 2.91 -24.01 27.05
C ASP A 74 1.60 -24.73 26.64
N MET A 75 0.75 -24.07 25.84
CA MET A 75 -0.53 -24.64 25.40
C MET A 75 -0.47 -25.27 24.00
N TYR A 76 0.55 -24.96 23.20
CA TYR A 76 0.65 -25.42 21.83
C TYR A 76 2.09 -25.78 21.46
N THR A 77 2.24 -26.99 20.89
CA THR A 77 3.50 -27.44 20.32
C THR A 77 3.28 -28.02 18.91
N ASP A 78 4.17 -27.73 17.98
CA ASP A 78 4.14 -28.31 16.64
C ASP A 78 4.79 -29.71 16.63
N ALA A 79 3.97 -30.74 16.77
CA ALA A 79 4.43 -32.10 16.99
C ALA A 79 4.70 -32.89 15.72
N ARG A 80 4.15 -32.51 14.56
CA ARG A 80 4.10 -33.42 13.41
C ARG A 80 5.01 -33.09 12.24
N ASN A 81 5.13 -31.85 11.85
CA ASN A 81 5.77 -31.50 10.58
C ASN A 81 6.99 -30.62 10.74
N LYS A 82 7.34 -30.19 11.94
CA LYS A 82 8.45 -29.25 12.20
C LYS A 82 8.37 -27.97 11.34
N MET A 83 7.19 -27.65 10.81
CA MET A 83 6.99 -26.49 9.92
C MET A 83 7.33 -25.19 10.62
N ASN A 84 7.11 -25.14 11.94
CA ASN A 84 7.33 -23.96 12.76
C ASN A 84 8.33 -24.24 13.90
N GLU A 85 9.26 -25.17 13.70
CA GLU A 85 10.21 -25.58 14.72
C GLU A 85 10.97 -24.38 15.32
N ALA A 86 11.36 -23.44 14.46
CA ALA A 86 12.06 -22.24 14.90
C ALA A 86 11.23 -21.37 15.86
N LEU A 87 9.92 -21.25 15.64
CA LEU A 87 9.00 -20.52 16.50
C LEU A 87 8.54 -21.34 17.71
N ASN A 88 8.65 -22.68 17.62
CA ASN A 88 8.25 -23.57 18.70
C ASN A 88 9.35 -23.76 19.74
N THR A 89 10.60 -23.88 19.33
CA THR A 89 11.75 -24.11 20.21
C THR A 89 12.64 -22.91 20.44
N TYR A 90 12.55 -21.92 19.55
CA TYR A 90 13.39 -20.71 19.48
C TYR A 90 14.87 -20.97 19.20
N GLU A 91 15.31 -22.20 19.08
CA GLU A 91 16.73 -22.58 18.92
C GLU A 91 17.34 -22.10 17.59
N THR A 92 16.54 -22.13 16.52
CA THR A 92 16.97 -21.74 15.17
C THR A 92 16.27 -20.48 14.67
N LEU A 93 15.62 -19.72 15.56
CA LEU A 93 14.88 -18.52 15.19
C LEU A 93 15.85 -17.39 14.80
N THR A 94 15.67 -16.88 13.59
CA THR A 94 16.45 -15.75 13.06
C THR A 94 15.51 -14.65 12.57
N PRO A 95 16.01 -13.40 12.39
CA PRO A 95 15.23 -12.31 11.81
C PRO A 95 14.72 -12.59 10.39
N GLU A 96 15.34 -13.52 9.67
CA GLU A 96 14.97 -13.94 8.32
C GLU A 96 13.85 -14.98 8.30
N ASN A 97 13.35 -15.41 9.48
CA ASN A 97 12.22 -16.33 9.55
C ASN A 97 11.02 -15.79 8.75
N THR A 98 10.52 -16.65 7.85
CA THR A 98 9.48 -16.25 6.88
C THR A 98 8.18 -15.83 7.56
N ASP A 99 7.76 -16.52 8.61
CA ASP A 99 6.51 -16.21 9.31
C ASP A 99 6.61 -14.87 10.04
N ILE A 100 7.72 -14.60 10.71
CA ILE A 100 7.98 -13.31 11.35
C ILE A 100 8.00 -12.18 10.31
N LYS A 101 8.69 -12.38 9.19
CA LYS A 101 8.73 -11.41 8.09
C LYS A 101 7.34 -11.14 7.50
N ASN A 102 6.55 -12.20 7.30
CA ASN A 102 5.19 -12.07 6.77
C ASN A 102 4.29 -11.33 7.77
N LEU A 103 4.34 -11.68 9.04
CA LEU A 103 3.60 -10.99 10.10
C LEU A 103 3.93 -9.50 10.12
N TYR A 104 5.21 -9.16 10.13
CA TYR A 104 5.67 -7.77 10.09
C TYR A 104 5.13 -7.03 8.86
N THR A 105 5.23 -7.64 7.68
CA THR A 105 4.76 -7.07 6.42
C THR A 105 3.25 -6.83 6.45
N TYR A 106 2.47 -7.77 6.98
CA TYR A 106 1.01 -7.65 7.05
C TYR A 106 0.58 -6.59 8.07
N LEU A 107 1.22 -6.54 9.24
CA LEU A 107 0.95 -5.51 10.24
C LEU A 107 1.20 -4.10 9.69
N TYR A 108 2.34 -3.87 9.06
CA TYR A 108 2.65 -2.56 8.47
C TYR A 108 1.77 -2.23 7.26
N SER A 109 1.34 -3.22 6.50
CA SER A 109 0.37 -3.03 5.43
C SER A 109 -1.00 -2.60 5.98
N GLY A 110 -1.42 -3.18 7.11
CA GLY A 110 -2.63 -2.77 7.84
C GLY A 110 -2.54 -1.33 8.36
N ILE A 111 -1.44 -0.99 9.03
CA ILE A 111 -1.18 0.37 9.52
C ILE A 111 -1.22 1.39 8.37
N ARG A 112 -0.62 1.06 7.23
CA ARG A 112 -0.65 1.93 6.05
C ARG A 112 -2.08 2.12 5.53
N ALA A 113 -2.89 1.06 5.45
CA ALA A 113 -4.28 1.14 5.04
C ALA A 113 -5.10 2.02 6.00
N ALA A 114 -4.96 1.84 7.31
CA ALA A 114 -5.59 2.64 8.34
C ALA A 114 -5.18 4.13 8.28
N ASN A 115 -3.90 4.40 8.06
CA ASN A 115 -3.41 5.77 7.86
C ASN A 115 -3.99 6.41 6.58
N SER A 116 -4.20 5.62 5.52
CA SER A 116 -4.87 6.10 4.30
C SER A 116 -6.31 6.54 4.57
N VAL A 117 -7.07 5.80 5.40
CA VAL A 117 -8.41 6.22 5.84
C VAL A 117 -8.35 7.58 6.50
N SER A 118 -7.45 7.78 7.46
CA SER A 118 -7.30 9.05 8.18
C SER A 118 -6.88 10.20 7.26
N TYR A 119 -6.03 9.94 6.27
CA TYR A 119 -5.56 10.92 5.30
C TYR A 119 -6.68 11.36 4.35
N TYR A 120 -7.37 10.42 3.72
CA TYR A 120 -8.43 10.72 2.76
C TYR A 120 -9.72 11.25 3.41
N ALA A 121 -9.93 11.02 4.71
CA ALA A 121 -11.02 11.59 5.46
C ALA A 121 -11.08 13.14 5.38
N GLN A 122 -9.91 13.78 5.21
CA GLN A 122 -9.83 15.24 5.12
C GLN A 122 -10.49 15.80 3.85
N SER A 123 -10.48 15.03 2.75
CA SER A 123 -11.06 15.42 1.47
C SER A 123 -12.38 14.72 1.14
N ALA A 124 -12.81 13.77 1.96
CA ALA A 124 -14.05 13.02 1.73
C ALA A 124 -15.29 13.93 1.90
N LYS A 125 -16.14 13.95 0.88
CA LYS A 125 -17.41 14.68 0.85
C LYS A 125 -18.55 13.77 1.33
N ILE A 126 -18.48 13.37 2.59
CA ILE A 126 -19.45 12.51 3.26
C ILE A 126 -19.89 13.18 4.56
N ASP A 127 -21.01 12.72 5.12
CA ASP A 127 -21.50 13.18 6.41
C ASP A 127 -20.45 13.05 7.52
N ASP A 128 -20.30 14.07 8.35
CA ASP A 128 -19.25 14.12 9.37
C ASP A 128 -19.42 13.05 10.46
N ALA A 129 -20.65 12.67 10.79
CA ALA A 129 -20.90 11.59 11.75
C ALA A 129 -20.41 10.24 11.21
N LEU A 130 -20.71 9.96 9.95
CA LEU A 130 -20.22 8.76 9.27
C LEU A 130 -18.69 8.77 9.12
N LYS A 131 -18.12 9.91 8.73
CA LYS A 131 -16.67 10.11 8.61
C LYS A 131 -15.95 9.80 9.92
N ASN A 132 -16.41 10.41 11.01
CA ASN A 132 -15.81 10.23 12.33
C ASN A 132 -15.91 8.77 12.82
N LYS A 133 -17.05 8.12 12.54
CA LYS A 133 -17.22 6.70 12.83
C LYS A 133 -16.17 5.85 12.09
N LEU A 134 -16.06 6.00 10.77
CA LEU A 134 -15.18 5.19 9.93
C LEU A 134 -13.69 5.46 10.24
N VAL A 135 -13.32 6.71 10.53
CA VAL A 135 -11.96 7.04 10.98
C VAL A 135 -11.68 6.44 12.37
N GLY A 136 -12.67 6.46 13.25
CA GLY A 136 -12.58 5.79 14.56
C GLY A 136 -12.33 4.30 14.42
N GLU A 137 -13.08 3.62 13.56
CA GLU A 137 -12.90 2.20 13.27
C GLU A 137 -11.50 1.87 12.73
N ALA A 138 -10.96 2.72 11.87
CA ALA A 138 -9.62 2.51 11.30
C ALA A 138 -8.47 2.75 12.29
N ARG A 139 -8.71 3.43 13.41
CA ARG A 139 -7.69 3.76 14.43
C ARG A 139 -7.58 2.75 15.56
N VAL A 140 -8.52 1.86 15.68
CA VAL A 140 -8.56 0.78 16.68
C VAL A 140 -7.77 -0.42 16.20
#